data_14a36b2049954813f772da5ae9c2d733
#
_entry.id   14a36b2049954813f772da5ae9c2d733
#
_cell.length_a   1.000
_cell.length_b   1.000
_cell.length_c   1.000
_cell.angle_alpha   90.00
_cell.angle_beta   90.00
_cell.angle_gamma   90.00
#
_symmetry.space_group_name_H-M   'P 1'
#
loop_
_entity.id
_entity.type
_entity.pdbx_description
1 polymer ?
#
loop_
_entity_poly.entity_id
_entity_poly.type
_entity_poly.pdbx_seq_one_letter_code
_entity_poly.pdbx_strand_id
1 'polypeptide(L)'
;MQKSIDVEQVLETIVAKDTRYPREAYYFVREALDVAQRKFAKSGGKSAKDKPAHVSGQQLLEGIRAHALEQFGPLTLMVLEEWGIHRGEDFGEIVFNMVESSLLGKTENDSRDDFKGGYDFFTAFRKPYLPKAKVKAVEPVA
;
A
#
# COMPACT_ATOMS: atom_id res chain seq x y z
N MET A 1 -4.80 -33.24 -3.98
CA MET A 1 -5.46 -32.36 -3.52
C MET A 1 -4.77 -31.08 -3.39
N GLN A 2 -5.29 -30.08 -3.91
CA GLN A 2 -4.77 -28.87 -3.84
C GLN A 2 -4.86 -28.26 -2.51
N LYS A 3 -3.90 -27.72 -2.01
CA LYS A 3 -4.00 -27.14 -0.78
C LYS A 3 -4.15 -25.71 -0.91
N SER A 4 -5.11 -25.14 -0.43
CA SER A 4 -5.31 -23.74 -0.53
C SER A 4 -4.56 -23.08 0.59
N ILE A 5 -4.02 -21.91 0.38
CA ILE A 5 -3.35 -21.21 1.40
C ILE A 5 -4.33 -20.60 2.33
N ASP A 6 -4.14 -20.83 3.61
CA ASP A 6 -4.99 -20.22 4.60
C ASP A 6 -4.38 -18.88 4.94
N VAL A 7 -4.87 -17.83 4.32
CA VAL A 7 -4.33 -16.50 4.47
C VAL A 7 -4.33 -16.05 5.93
N GLU A 8 -5.40 -16.33 6.65
CA GLU A 8 -5.46 -15.92 8.03
C GLU A 8 -4.36 -16.56 8.86
N GLN A 9 -4.10 -17.81 8.64
CA GLN A 9 -3.08 -18.49 9.40
C GLN A 9 -1.71 -18.00 9.03
N VAL A 10 -1.45 -17.74 7.78
CA VAL A 10 -0.17 -17.22 7.38
C VAL A 10 0.04 -15.84 7.96
N LEU A 11 -1.00 -15.02 7.95
CA LEU A 11 -0.86 -13.69 8.50
C LEU A 11 -0.63 -13.72 10.01
N GLU A 12 -1.23 -14.67 10.69
CA GLU A 12 -0.98 -14.79 12.11
C GLU A 12 0.48 -15.10 12.36
N THR A 13 1.07 -15.93 11.53
CA THR A 13 2.46 -16.26 11.68
C THR A 13 3.34 -15.06 11.39
N ILE A 14 3.01 -14.29 10.37
CA ILE A 14 3.78 -13.12 10.02
C ILE A 14 3.73 -12.10 11.15
N VAL A 15 2.56 -11.84 11.68
CA VAL A 15 2.41 -10.84 12.72
C VAL A 15 3.12 -11.25 13.99
N ALA A 16 3.17 -12.54 14.26
CA ALA A 16 3.88 -13.03 15.43
C ALA A 16 5.39 -12.82 15.29
N LYS A 17 5.89 -12.92 14.06
CA LYS A 17 7.28 -12.77 13.87
C LYS A 17 7.68 -11.32 13.74
N ASP A 18 6.91 -10.49 13.13
CA ASP A 18 7.21 -9.08 12.93
C ASP A 18 6.03 -8.31 13.47
N THR A 19 6.17 -7.79 14.65
CA THR A 19 5.07 -7.15 15.33
C THR A 19 4.88 -5.69 14.99
N ARG A 20 5.64 -5.19 14.01
CA ARG A 20 5.52 -3.77 13.66
C ARG A 20 4.20 -3.40 13.07
N TYR A 21 3.54 -4.31 12.36
CA TYR A 21 2.33 -3.99 11.64
C TYR A 21 1.23 -4.98 11.97
N PRO A 22 -0.01 -4.51 12.12
CA PRO A 22 -1.11 -5.40 12.45
C PRO A 22 -1.63 -6.11 11.22
N ARG A 23 -2.43 -7.13 11.43
CA ARG A 23 -2.99 -7.90 10.36
C ARG A 23 -3.76 -7.07 9.35
N GLU A 24 -4.47 -6.05 9.82
CA GLU A 24 -5.23 -5.18 8.96
C GLU A 24 -4.38 -4.49 7.91
N ALA A 25 -3.13 -4.16 8.26
CA ALA A 25 -2.27 -3.51 7.31
C ALA A 25 -1.94 -4.45 6.15
N TYR A 26 -1.81 -5.75 6.43
CA TYR A 26 -1.52 -6.70 5.38
C TYR A 26 -2.71 -6.89 4.46
N TYR A 27 -3.90 -6.94 5.02
CA TYR A 27 -5.10 -7.05 4.18
C TYR A 27 -5.23 -5.82 3.30
N PHE A 28 -4.94 -4.65 3.87
CA PHE A 28 -5.05 -3.42 3.10
C PHE A 28 -4.06 -3.42 1.94
N VAL A 29 -2.83 -3.85 2.17
CA VAL A 29 -1.83 -3.84 1.10
C VAL A 29 -2.21 -4.87 0.03
N ARG A 30 -2.77 -6.00 0.42
CA ARG A 30 -3.21 -6.98 -0.56
C ARG A 30 -4.31 -6.40 -1.45
N GLU A 31 -5.22 -5.66 -0.86
CA GLU A 31 -6.27 -5.03 -1.65
C GLU A 31 -5.68 -3.96 -2.57
N ALA A 32 -4.71 -3.21 -2.06
CA ALA A 32 -4.11 -2.17 -2.87
C ALA A 32 -3.32 -2.76 -4.03
N LEU A 33 -2.75 -3.93 -3.84
CA LEU A 33 -2.03 -4.59 -4.91
C LEU A 33 -3.02 -4.93 -6.03
N ASP A 34 -4.20 -5.39 -5.66
CA ASP A 34 -5.21 -5.72 -6.63
C ASP A 34 -5.62 -4.48 -7.41
N VAL A 35 -5.75 -3.36 -6.72
CA VAL A 35 -6.09 -2.10 -7.35
C VAL A 35 -4.99 -1.70 -8.32
N ALA A 36 -3.74 -1.82 -7.90
CA ALA A 36 -2.62 -1.45 -8.75
C ALA A 36 -2.54 -2.34 -9.98
N GLN A 37 -2.79 -3.62 -9.79
CA GLN A 37 -2.73 -4.52 -10.91
C GLN A 37 -3.78 -4.18 -11.95
N ARG A 38 -4.96 -3.85 -11.51
CA ARG A 38 -6.01 -3.48 -12.45
C ARG A 38 -5.70 -2.16 -13.16
N LYS A 39 -5.16 -1.22 -12.43
CA LYS A 39 -4.87 0.07 -13.00
C LYS A 39 -3.75 0.00 -14.02
N PHE A 40 -2.68 -0.66 -13.69
CA PHE A 40 -1.53 -0.67 -14.57
C PHE A 40 -1.58 -1.75 -15.64
N ALA A 41 -2.41 -2.75 -15.45
CA ALA A 41 -2.60 -3.74 -16.47
C ALA A 41 -3.29 -3.14 -17.65
N LYS A 42 -4.26 -2.28 -17.39
CA LYS A 42 -4.97 -1.67 -18.42
C LYS A 42 -4.06 -0.88 -19.27
N SER A 43 -3.12 -0.17 -18.73
CA SER A 43 -2.28 0.61 -19.53
C SER A 43 -1.30 -0.26 -20.23
N GLY A 44 -0.99 -1.38 -19.70
CA GLY A 44 -0.03 -2.22 -20.30
C GLY A 44 -0.43 -3.00 -21.47
N GLY A 45 -1.63 -3.04 -21.74
CA GLY A 45 -2.03 -3.75 -22.88
C GLY A 45 -2.35 -5.16 -22.70
N LYS A 46 -2.34 -5.96 -23.68
CA LYS A 46 -2.80 -7.21 -23.59
C LYS A 46 -1.99 -8.28 -23.08
N SER A 47 -0.84 -8.05 -22.80
CA SER A 47 -0.06 -9.14 -22.44
C SER A 47 -0.41 -9.86 -21.22
N ALA A 48 -1.22 -9.34 -20.45
CA ALA A 48 -1.51 -9.96 -19.24
C ALA A 48 -2.59 -10.94 -19.23
N LYS A 49 -3.10 -11.36 -20.28
CA LYS A 49 -4.19 -12.20 -20.23
C LYS A 49 -4.00 -13.46 -19.48
N ASP A 50 -2.90 -14.03 -19.47
CA ASP A 50 -2.75 -15.26 -18.80
C ASP A 50 -2.26 -15.19 -17.40
N LYS A 51 -1.79 -14.12 -16.95
CA LYS A 51 -1.36 -14.03 -15.61
C LYS A 51 -1.54 -12.66 -15.11
N PRO A 52 -1.57 -12.45 -13.85
CA PRO A 52 -1.81 -11.16 -13.28
C PRO A 52 -0.71 -10.22 -13.69
N ALA A 53 -1.01 -8.99 -13.87
CA ALA A 53 -0.03 -8.03 -14.24
C ALA A 53 0.94 -7.82 -13.11
N HIS A 54 2.20 -7.75 -13.42
CA HIS A 54 3.19 -7.47 -12.41
C HIS A 54 3.28 -5.96 -12.26
N VAL A 55 3.35 -5.47 -11.06
CA VAL A 55 3.52 -4.04 -10.84
C VAL A 55 4.81 -3.81 -10.09
N SER A 56 5.43 -2.68 -10.34
CA SER A 56 6.66 -2.34 -9.67
C SER A 56 6.34 -1.82 -8.27
N GLY A 57 7.35 -1.65 -7.45
CA GLY A 57 7.15 -1.06 -6.15
C GLY A 57 6.54 0.32 -6.22
N GLN A 58 7.00 1.13 -7.18
CA GLN A 58 6.44 2.47 -7.31
C GLN A 58 5.00 2.43 -7.79
N GLN A 59 4.67 1.50 -8.66
CA GLN A 59 3.28 1.38 -9.10
C GLN A 59 2.41 0.88 -7.97
N LEU A 60 2.93 0.00 -7.13
CA LEU A 60 2.16 -0.45 -5.99
C LEU A 60 1.95 0.71 -5.01
N LEU A 61 2.96 1.55 -4.79
CA LEU A 61 2.78 2.68 -3.91
C LEU A 61 1.69 3.60 -4.43
N GLU A 62 1.61 3.76 -5.74
CA GLU A 62 0.56 4.59 -6.29
C GLU A 62 -0.81 3.94 -6.10
N GLY A 63 -0.90 2.63 -6.25
CA GLY A 63 -2.14 1.93 -5.98
C GLY A 63 -2.55 2.04 -4.52
N ILE A 64 -1.55 1.99 -3.62
CA ILE A 64 -1.81 2.15 -2.22
C ILE A 64 -2.36 3.54 -1.93
N ARG A 65 -1.76 4.56 -2.54
CA ARG A 65 -2.23 5.91 -2.32
C ARG A 65 -3.67 6.07 -2.76
N ALA A 66 -3.97 5.61 -3.95
CA ALA A 66 -5.32 5.74 -4.46
C ALA A 66 -6.33 4.97 -3.62
N HIS A 67 -5.97 3.75 -3.23
CA HIS A 67 -6.88 2.92 -2.45
C HIS A 67 -7.08 3.51 -1.05
N ALA A 68 -6.02 4.00 -0.45
CA ALA A 68 -6.12 4.56 0.88
C ALA A 68 -7.00 5.79 0.89
N LEU A 69 -6.83 6.67 -0.08
CA LEU A 69 -7.64 7.87 -0.12
C LEU A 69 -9.10 7.52 -0.36
N GLU A 70 -9.33 6.50 -1.14
CA GLU A 70 -10.69 6.10 -1.39
C GLU A 70 -11.32 5.48 -0.16
N GLN A 71 -10.59 4.65 0.56
CA GLN A 71 -11.14 3.97 1.71
C GLN A 71 -11.23 4.83 2.96
N PHE A 72 -10.23 5.64 3.20
CA PHE A 72 -10.16 6.38 4.43
C PHE A 72 -10.27 7.90 4.29
N GLY A 73 -10.13 8.42 3.09
CA GLY A 73 -10.26 9.85 2.87
C GLY A 73 -9.37 10.66 3.78
N PRO A 74 -9.90 11.67 4.43
CA PRO A 74 -9.07 12.54 5.28
C PRO A 74 -8.50 11.84 6.50
N LEU A 75 -8.97 10.62 6.81
CA LEU A 75 -8.45 9.92 7.96
C LEU A 75 -7.28 9.01 7.60
N THR A 76 -6.87 9.03 6.35
CA THR A 76 -5.84 8.11 5.89
C THR A 76 -4.58 8.16 6.73
N LEU A 77 -4.05 9.33 6.95
CA LEU A 77 -2.79 9.43 7.67
C LEU A 77 -2.92 8.85 9.07
N MET A 78 -4.04 9.13 9.72
CA MET A 78 -4.26 8.64 11.03
C MET A 78 -4.32 7.11 11.05
N VAL A 79 -4.98 6.51 10.09
CA VAL A 79 -5.09 5.07 10.03
C VAL A 79 -3.72 4.44 9.79
N LEU A 80 -2.95 5.00 8.88
CA LEU A 80 -1.63 4.44 8.61
C LEU A 80 -0.73 4.56 9.81
N GLU A 81 -0.82 5.67 10.52
CA GLU A 81 0.00 5.83 11.70
C GLU A 81 -0.38 4.84 12.77
N GLU A 82 -1.66 4.57 12.87
CA GLU A 82 -2.13 3.61 13.85
C GLU A 82 -1.58 2.23 13.51
N TRP A 83 -1.34 1.96 12.27
CA TRP A 83 -0.81 0.69 11.83
C TRP A 83 0.72 0.64 11.85
N GLY A 84 1.36 1.71 12.29
CA GLY A 84 2.82 1.75 12.35
C GLY A 84 3.47 2.04 11.03
N ILE A 85 2.70 2.56 10.06
CA ILE A 85 3.22 2.82 8.74
C ILE A 85 3.46 4.30 8.61
N HIS A 86 4.71 4.70 8.45
CA HIS A 86 5.06 6.10 8.41
C HIS A 86 5.72 6.55 7.12
N ARG A 87 6.09 5.62 6.27
CA ARG A 87 6.71 5.97 5.01
C ARG A 87 6.62 4.82 4.04
N GLY A 88 6.95 5.08 2.79
CA GLY A 88 6.81 4.07 1.76
C GLY A 88 7.58 2.81 2.03
N GLU A 89 8.74 2.94 2.67
CA GLU A 89 9.53 1.79 2.98
C GLU A 89 8.81 0.81 3.90
N ASP A 90 7.89 1.31 4.73
CA ASP A 90 7.11 0.42 5.58
C ASP A 90 6.22 -0.48 4.74
N PHE A 91 5.67 0.05 3.66
CA PHE A 91 4.88 -0.79 2.77
C PHE A 91 5.76 -1.85 2.14
N GLY A 92 7.01 -1.51 1.85
CA GLY A 92 7.94 -2.50 1.33
C GLY A 92 8.17 -3.63 2.30
N GLU A 93 8.28 -3.31 3.60
CA GLU A 93 8.48 -4.34 4.59
C GLU A 93 7.27 -5.27 4.66
N ILE A 94 6.08 -4.72 4.56
CA ILE A 94 4.87 -5.50 4.58
C ILE A 94 4.84 -6.44 3.37
N VAL A 95 5.18 -5.91 2.20
CA VAL A 95 5.17 -6.70 0.99
C VAL A 95 6.17 -7.84 1.07
N PHE A 96 7.38 -7.55 1.54
CA PHE A 96 8.37 -8.59 1.59
C PHE A 96 8.08 -9.63 2.67
N ASN A 97 7.41 -9.25 3.74
CA ASN A 97 6.97 -10.23 4.71
C ASN A 97 6.00 -11.21 4.06
N MET A 98 5.13 -10.71 3.19
CA MET A 98 4.19 -11.58 2.53
C MET A 98 4.85 -12.42 1.44
N VAL A 99 5.85 -11.88 0.77
CA VAL A 99 6.57 -12.63 -0.23
C VAL A 99 7.32 -13.78 0.43
N GLU A 100 7.93 -13.51 1.56
CA GLU A 100 8.67 -14.53 2.25
C GLU A 100 7.78 -15.66 2.75
N SER A 101 6.54 -15.37 2.99
CA SER A 101 5.60 -16.36 3.46
C SER A 101 4.76 -16.92 2.32
N SER A 102 5.13 -16.61 1.13
CA SER A 102 4.46 -17.13 -0.06
C SER A 102 3.03 -16.67 -0.27
N LEU A 103 2.66 -15.60 0.39
CA LEU A 103 1.35 -15.03 0.14
C LEU A 103 1.34 -14.22 -1.13
N LEU A 104 2.49 -13.70 -1.54
CA LEU A 104 2.61 -12.96 -2.77
C LEU A 104 3.76 -13.53 -3.57
N GLY A 105 3.64 -13.45 -4.87
CA GLY A 105 4.71 -13.92 -5.72
C GLY A 105 5.84 -12.95 -5.76
N LYS A 106 7.07 -13.43 -5.98
CA LYS A 106 8.20 -12.60 -6.03
C LYS A 106 8.77 -12.57 -7.40
N THR A 107 9.24 -11.44 -7.86
CA THR A 107 9.88 -11.40 -9.14
C THR A 107 11.32 -11.03 -8.91
N GLU A 108 12.14 -11.31 -9.85
CA GLU A 108 13.48 -11.07 -9.69
C GLU A 108 13.84 -9.66 -9.60
N ASN A 109 13.06 -8.80 -10.09
CA ASN A 109 13.36 -7.40 -10.05
C ASN A 109 12.87 -6.67 -8.83
N ASP A 110 12.17 -7.34 -7.97
CA ASP A 110 11.64 -6.66 -6.81
C ASP A 110 12.66 -6.53 -5.71
N SER A 111 12.70 -5.40 -5.08
CA SER A 111 13.61 -5.17 -4.02
C SER A 111 13.00 -4.21 -3.03
N ARG A 112 13.44 -4.25 -1.80
CA ARG A 112 12.93 -3.32 -0.80
C ARG A 112 13.25 -1.91 -1.21
N ASP A 113 14.33 -1.70 -1.96
CA ASP A 113 14.69 -0.38 -2.39
C ASP A 113 13.67 0.20 -3.36
N ASP A 114 12.88 -0.62 -3.98
CA ASP A 114 11.86 -0.13 -4.91
C ASP A 114 10.82 0.71 -4.21
N PHE A 115 10.76 0.64 -2.88
CA PHE A 115 9.79 1.42 -2.14
C PHE A 115 10.38 2.69 -1.56
N LYS A 116 11.65 2.96 -1.83
CA LYS A 116 12.23 4.15 -1.31
C LYS A 116 11.91 5.33 -2.18
N GLY A 117 11.90 6.47 -1.61
CA GLY A 117 11.70 7.67 -2.38
C GLY A 117 10.33 7.84 -2.99
N GLY A 118 9.37 7.20 -2.44
CA GLY A 118 8.02 7.37 -2.94
C GLY A 118 7.49 8.71 -2.50
N TYR A 119 6.22 8.83 -2.33
CA TYR A 119 5.66 10.10 -1.95
C TYR A 119 5.83 10.35 -0.46
N ASP A 120 5.75 11.59 -0.10
CA ASP A 120 5.78 11.99 1.27
C ASP A 120 4.37 11.82 1.80
N PHE A 121 4.18 11.21 2.95
CA PHE A 121 2.85 10.91 3.47
C PHE A 121 2.03 12.16 3.74
N PHE A 122 2.66 13.21 4.21
CA PHE A 122 1.89 14.41 4.46
C PHE A 122 1.34 14.94 3.14
N THR A 123 2.17 14.99 2.12
CA THR A 123 1.75 15.49 0.83
C THR A 123 0.71 14.58 0.19
N ALA A 124 0.88 13.30 0.32
CA ALA A 124 -0.03 12.37 -0.33
C ALA A 124 -1.36 12.24 0.41
N PHE A 125 -1.33 12.23 1.74
CA PHE A 125 -2.51 11.87 2.49
C PHE A 125 -3.14 12.96 3.32
N ARG A 126 -2.41 14.02 3.57
CA ARG A 126 -2.97 15.07 4.38
C ARG A 126 -3.20 16.33 3.59
N LYS A 127 -2.21 16.73 2.81
CA LYS A 127 -2.33 17.94 2.04
C LYS A 127 -3.58 18.03 1.17
N PRO A 128 -4.03 16.96 0.54
CA PRO A 128 -5.21 17.08 -0.31
C PRO A 128 -6.45 17.56 0.45
N TYR A 129 -6.46 17.37 1.76
CA TYR A 129 -7.61 17.73 2.54
C TYR A 129 -7.43 19.01 3.35
N LEU A 130 -6.31 19.70 3.15
CA LEU A 130 -6.12 20.92 3.85
C LEU A 130 -6.82 22.06 3.13
N PRO A 131 -7.14 23.09 3.82
CA PRO A 131 -7.82 24.22 3.20
C PRO A 131 -6.97 24.83 2.10
N LYS A 132 -7.63 25.36 1.10
CA LYS A 132 -6.93 25.96 0.02
C LYS A 132 -6.45 27.32 0.38
N ALA A 133 -5.64 27.87 -0.45
CA ALA A 133 -5.07 29.15 -0.18
C ALA A 133 -6.02 30.23 0.22
N LYS A 134 -7.16 30.29 -0.36
CA LYS A 134 -8.06 31.31 -0.03
C LYS A 134 -8.43 31.32 1.39
N VAL A 135 -8.25 30.26 2.05
CA VAL A 135 -8.68 30.22 3.40
C VAL A 135 -7.77 31.09 4.22
N LYS A 136 -6.64 31.42 3.74
CA LYS A 136 -5.82 32.22 4.48
C LYS A 136 -6.43 33.51 4.69
N ALA A 137 -7.21 33.93 3.86
CA ALA A 137 -7.79 35.20 3.99
C ALA A 137 -8.64 35.28 5.19
N VAL A 138 -8.99 34.18 5.72
CA VAL A 138 -9.86 34.22 6.78
C VAL A 138 -9.08 34.17 8.00
N GLU A 139 -7.92 34.57 8.02
CA GLU A 139 -7.21 34.54 9.14
C GLU A 139 -7.80 35.02 10.29
N PRO A 140 -7.59 34.66 11.29
CA PRO A 140 -8.23 34.91 12.45
C PRO A 140 -7.87 36.14 12.78
N VAL A 141 -8.53 36.72 13.24
CA VAL A 141 -8.38 37.75 13.54
C VAL A 141 -7.87 37.87 14.67
N ALA A 142 -7.54 37.74 15.15
CA ALA A 142 -7.03 37.93 16.28
C ALA A 142 -7.47 38.37 17.12
#